data_ff5684c7be7c2e8c778fb8f7fff02569
#
_entry.id   ff5684c7be7c2e8c778fb8f7fff02569
#
_cell.length_a   1.000
_cell.length_b   1.000
_cell.length_c   1.000
_cell.angle_alpha   90.00
_cell.angle_beta   90.00
_cell.angle_gamma   90.00
#
_symmetry.space_group_name_H-M   'P 1'
#
loop_
_entity.id
_entity.type
_entity.pdbx_description
1 polymer ?
#
loop_
_entity_poly.entity_id
_entity_poly.type
_entity_poly.pdbx_seq_one_letter_code
_entity_poly.pdbx_strand_id
1 'polypeptide(L)'
;GILIGFWQYREHEGQRQTKKNSIRIGVLLYRGDDTFIGTLRTGLEDKAKEYEQETGIKVKLDIMDAKGSQNTQNSQVERLISLGCDALCINSVDRSSASIIIDKAMDAGTPVVFFNREPVEEDMNRWEKLYYVGADAKESAVLQGAVLVDAYRKDSRTLDANGNGLVSYVLLEGETSHQDSLIRTEWSIQTLKDGGVPLEKITG
;
A
#
# COMPACT_ATOMS: atom_id res chain seq x y z
N GLY A 1 26.49 35.77 32.69
CA GLY A 1 25.01 36.01 32.67
C GLY A 1 24.32 35.46 31.42
N ILE A 2 25.05 35.28 30.27
CA ILE A 2 24.43 34.90 28.98
C ILE A 2 24.37 33.37 28.81
N LEU A 3 25.26 32.60 29.41
CA LEU A 3 25.28 31.13 29.32
C LEU A 3 24.22 30.41 30.15
N ILE A 4 23.71 31.05 31.24
CA ILE A 4 22.66 30.47 32.10
C ILE A 4 21.29 30.58 31.41
N GLY A 5 21.04 31.66 30.65
CA GLY A 5 19.79 31.84 29.89
C GLY A 5 19.62 30.83 28.74
N PHE A 6 20.70 30.42 28.11
CA PHE A 6 20.67 29.44 27.00
C PHE A 6 20.41 28.01 27.49
N TRP A 7 20.84 27.69 28.72
CA TRP A 7 20.62 26.37 29.32
C TRP A 7 19.15 26.21 29.79
N GLN A 8 18.59 27.23 30.37
CA GLN A 8 17.18 27.25 30.78
C GLN A 8 16.21 27.26 29.57
N TYR A 9 16.60 27.85 28.44
CA TYR A 9 15.79 27.82 27.22
C TYR A 9 15.73 26.43 26.61
N ARG A 10 16.84 25.65 26.67
CA ARG A 10 16.89 24.28 26.19
C ARG A 10 16.14 23.28 27.07
N GLU A 11 16.04 23.52 28.37
CA GLU A 11 15.24 22.69 29.28
C GLU A 11 13.72 22.92 29.12
N HIS A 12 13.28 24.07 28.59
CA HIS A 12 11.86 24.34 28.37
C HIS A 12 11.30 23.77 27.06
N GLU A 13 12.11 23.49 26.07
CA GLU A 13 11.68 22.75 24.85
C GLU A 13 11.67 21.23 25.04
N GLY A 14 12.29 20.71 26.08
CA GLY A 14 12.40 19.28 26.37
C GLY A 14 11.25 18.66 27.16
N GLN A 15 10.25 19.44 27.62
CA GLN A 15 9.19 18.91 28.48
C GLN A 15 7.81 19.43 28.10
N ARG A 16 7.16 18.70 27.21
CA ARG A 16 5.72 18.37 27.19
C ARG A 16 5.34 17.51 25.99
N GLN A 17 6.03 16.41 25.77
CA GLN A 17 5.32 15.25 25.27
C GLN A 17 4.55 14.70 26.46
N THR A 18 3.35 15.19 26.68
CA THR A 18 2.37 14.46 27.49
C THR A 18 2.24 13.11 26.84
N LYS A 19 2.70 12.05 27.54
CA LYS A 19 2.63 10.65 27.09
C LYS A 19 1.17 10.41 26.73
N LYS A 20 0.85 10.39 25.44
CA LYS A 20 -0.53 10.22 24.98
C LYS A 20 -0.96 8.82 25.39
N ASN A 21 -1.92 8.71 26.29
CA ASN A 21 -2.39 7.43 26.81
C ASN A 21 -3.29 6.68 25.81
N SER A 22 -3.59 7.31 24.68
CA SER A 22 -4.41 6.73 23.62
C SER A 22 -4.02 7.30 22.25
N ILE A 23 -4.08 6.45 21.24
CA ILE A 23 -3.88 6.79 19.83
C ILE A 23 -5.17 6.48 19.08
N ARG A 24 -5.59 7.36 18.20
CA ARG A 24 -6.76 7.17 17.34
C ARG A 24 -6.30 7.08 15.89
N ILE A 25 -6.58 5.97 15.22
CA ILE A 25 -6.19 5.70 13.85
C ILE A 25 -7.45 5.55 12.99
N GLY A 26 -7.55 6.36 11.94
CA GLY A 26 -8.58 6.20 10.91
C GLY A 26 -8.13 5.15 9.88
N VAL A 27 -8.98 4.16 9.60
CA VAL A 27 -8.70 3.12 8.60
C VAL A 27 -9.73 3.20 7.50
N LEU A 28 -9.28 3.34 6.26
CA LEU A 28 -10.14 3.42 5.08
C LEU A 28 -9.88 2.22 4.17
N LEU A 29 -10.93 1.43 3.95
CA LEU A 29 -10.91 0.29 3.04
C LEU A 29 -11.54 0.70 1.69
N TYR A 30 -10.92 0.28 0.56
CA TYR A 30 -11.51 0.52 -0.74
C TYR A 30 -12.84 -0.25 -0.91
N ARG A 31 -12.87 -1.49 -0.37
CA ARG A 31 -14.05 -2.36 -0.30
C ARG A 31 -13.93 -3.30 0.90
N GLY A 32 -14.94 -3.31 1.74
CA GLY A 32 -14.97 -4.15 2.93
C GLY A 32 -15.41 -5.59 2.67
N ASP A 33 -16.00 -5.87 1.50
CA ASP A 33 -16.43 -7.21 1.05
C ASP A 33 -15.32 -8.00 0.34
N ASP A 34 -14.15 -7.41 0.12
CA ASP A 34 -12.96 -8.08 -0.40
C ASP A 34 -12.36 -8.98 0.69
N THR A 35 -12.22 -10.28 0.39
CA THR A 35 -11.73 -11.29 1.35
C THR A 35 -10.30 -11.00 1.82
N PHE A 36 -9.42 -10.57 0.91
CA PHE A 36 -8.03 -10.22 1.25
C PHE A 36 -7.97 -8.99 2.15
N ILE A 37 -8.74 -7.96 1.82
CA ILE A 37 -8.84 -6.75 2.63
C ILE A 37 -9.45 -7.03 4.00
N GLY A 38 -10.42 -7.95 4.08
CA GLY A 38 -10.95 -8.46 5.34
C GLY A 38 -9.86 -9.08 6.25
N THR A 39 -8.93 -9.83 5.66
CA THR A 39 -7.78 -10.39 6.37
C THR A 39 -6.84 -9.30 6.90
N LEU A 40 -6.55 -8.28 6.07
CA LEU A 40 -5.73 -7.14 6.49
C LEU A 40 -6.39 -6.35 7.62
N ARG A 41 -7.71 -6.14 7.55
CA ARG A 41 -8.48 -5.51 8.62
C ARG A 41 -8.32 -6.26 9.94
N THR A 42 -8.54 -7.58 9.93
CA THR A 42 -8.36 -8.42 11.13
C THR A 42 -6.93 -8.30 11.68
N GLY A 43 -5.92 -8.35 10.80
CA GLY A 43 -4.52 -8.16 11.19
C GLY A 43 -4.25 -6.81 11.86
N LEU A 44 -4.84 -5.73 11.36
CA LEU A 44 -4.75 -4.40 11.97
C LEU A 44 -5.41 -4.37 13.36
N GLU A 45 -6.60 -4.95 13.50
CA GLU A 45 -7.31 -5.03 14.78
C GLU A 45 -6.52 -5.84 15.82
N ASP A 46 -5.89 -6.94 15.41
CA ASP A 46 -5.08 -7.78 16.30
C ASP A 46 -3.77 -7.09 16.68
N LYS A 47 -3.09 -6.42 15.73
CA LYS A 47 -1.87 -5.66 16.05
C LYS A 47 -2.16 -4.44 16.94
N ALA A 48 -3.30 -3.81 16.82
CA ALA A 48 -3.71 -2.75 17.73
C ALA A 48 -3.84 -3.26 19.18
N LYS A 49 -4.47 -4.44 19.38
CA LYS A 49 -4.59 -5.09 20.71
C LYS A 49 -3.23 -5.50 21.27
N GLU A 50 -2.37 -6.10 20.44
CA GLU A 50 -1.01 -6.48 20.82
C GLU A 50 -0.22 -5.24 21.30
N TYR A 51 -0.25 -4.15 20.54
CA TYR A 51 0.39 -2.90 20.92
C TYR A 51 -0.14 -2.31 22.23
N GLU A 52 -1.47 -2.38 22.46
CA GLU A 52 -2.07 -1.97 23.73
C GLU A 52 -1.53 -2.81 24.91
N GLN A 53 -1.39 -4.14 24.73
CA GLN A 53 -0.89 -5.04 25.76
C GLN A 53 0.59 -4.78 26.09
N GLU A 54 1.40 -4.50 25.07
CA GLU A 54 2.83 -4.27 25.23
C GLU A 54 3.16 -2.90 25.83
N THR A 55 2.41 -1.87 25.45
CA THR A 55 2.75 -0.46 25.77
C THR A 55 1.87 0.18 26.82
N GLY A 56 0.68 -0.39 27.06
CA GLY A 56 -0.37 0.23 27.88
C GLY A 56 -1.05 1.44 27.19
N ILE A 57 -0.73 1.73 25.94
CA ILE A 57 -1.34 2.82 25.17
C ILE A 57 -2.56 2.27 24.45
N LYS A 58 -3.73 2.85 24.71
CA LYS A 58 -4.97 2.43 24.02
C LYS A 58 -4.92 2.83 22.55
N VAL A 59 -5.29 1.91 21.65
CA VAL A 59 -5.39 2.16 20.20
C VAL A 59 -6.85 2.05 19.77
N LYS A 60 -7.42 3.17 19.36
CA LYS A 60 -8.77 3.21 18.79
C LYS A 60 -8.69 3.20 17.27
N LEU A 61 -9.28 2.19 16.63
CA LEU A 61 -9.42 2.10 15.19
C LEU A 61 -10.83 2.56 14.79
N ASP A 62 -10.91 3.61 13.95
CA ASP A 62 -12.16 4.02 13.29
C ASP A 62 -12.11 3.54 11.84
N ILE A 63 -12.75 2.40 11.56
CA ILE A 63 -12.68 1.72 10.26
C ILE A 63 -13.90 2.09 9.42
N MET A 64 -13.66 2.53 8.18
CA MET A 64 -14.71 2.90 7.21
C MET A 64 -14.50 2.17 5.88
N ASP A 65 -15.60 1.85 5.23
CA ASP A 65 -15.65 1.17 3.93
C ASP A 65 -16.10 2.16 2.85
N ALA A 66 -15.26 2.37 1.83
CA ALA A 66 -15.57 3.27 0.71
C ALA A 66 -16.50 2.63 -0.33
N LYS A 67 -16.74 1.30 -0.25
CA LYS A 67 -17.60 0.54 -1.18
C LYS A 67 -17.25 0.75 -2.65
N GLY A 68 -15.96 0.90 -2.96
CA GLY A 68 -15.46 1.15 -4.32
C GLY A 68 -15.71 2.57 -4.84
N SER A 69 -16.13 3.51 -4.01
CA SER A 69 -16.39 4.90 -4.40
C SER A 69 -15.32 5.84 -3.90
N GLN A 70 -14.56 6.45 -4.82
CA GLN A 70 -13.53 7.44 -4.47
C GLN A 70 -14.13 8.69 -3.80
N ASN A 71 -15.30 9.15 -4.25
CA ASN A 71 -15.98 10.29 -3.63
C ASN A 71 -16.36 9.99 -2.17
N THR A 72 -16.84 8.77 -1.91
CA THR A 72 -17.14 8.30 -0.55
C THR A 72 -15.86 8.30 0.28
N GLN A 73 -14.76 7.76 -0.25
CA GLN A 73 -13.48 7.74 0.45
C GLN A 73 -12.98 9.14 0.79
N ASN A 74 -13.04 10.08 -0.14
CA ASN A 74 -12.65 11.48 0.08
C ASN A 74 -13.43 12.14 1.22
N SER A 75 -14.75 11.88 1.31
CA SER A 75 -15.59 12.39 2.41
C SER A 75 -15.28 11.70 3.74
N GLN A 76 -14.93 10.41 3.70
CA GLN A 76 -14.53 9.66 4.88
C GLN A 76 -13.19 10.14 5.45
N VAL A 77 -12.23 10.54 4.60
CA VAL A 77 -10.97 11.18 5.04
C VAL A 77 -11.27 12.43 5.85
N GLU A 78 -12.10 13.34 5.34
CA GLU A 78 -12.50 14.57 6.04
C GLU A 78 -13.12 14.25 7.41
N ARG A 79 -13.99 13.25 7.45
CA ARG A 79 -14.63 12.82 8.68
C ARG A 79 -13.62 12.29 9.70
N LEU A 80 -12.66 11.45 9.29
CA LEU A 80 -11.64 10.90 10.18
C LEU A 80 -10.72 11.99 10.72
N ILE A 81 -10.32 12.95 9.88
CA ILE A 81 -9.57 14.13 10.30
C ILE A 81 -10.36 14.93 11.34
N SER A 82 -11.64 15.20 11.07
CA SER A 82 -12.52 15.93 11.99
C SER A 82 -12.76 15.21 13.33
N LEU A 83 -12.67 13.87 13.33
CA LEU A 83 -12.70 13.05 14.54
C LEU A 83 -11.40 13.09 15.34
N GLY A 84 -10.36 13.78 14.85
CA GLY A 84 -9.08 13.94 15.51
C GLY A 84 -8.24 12.66 15.47
N CYS A 85 -8.24 11.94 14.35
CA CYS A 85 -7.33 10.82 14.15
C CYS A 85 -5.88 11.29 14.12
N ASP A 86 -5.01 10.58 14.82
CA ASP A 86 -3.57 10.84 14.92
C ASP A 86 -2.81 10.41 13.65
N ALA A 87 -3.36 9.46 12.92
CA ALA A 87 -2.88 8.98 11.65
C ALA A 87 -4.02 8.35 10.84
N LEU A 88 -3.83 8.26 9.53
CA LEU A 88 -4.73 7.57 8.61
C LEU A 88 -4.01 6.37 7.98
N CYS A 89 -4.67 5.21 7.94
CA CYS A 89 -4.29 4.04 7.17
C CYS A 89 -5.26 3.90 6.00
N ILE A 90 -4.78 4.00 4.75
CA ILE A 90 -5.64 4.13 3.58
C ILE A 90 -5.33 3.06 2.54
N ASN A 91 -6.32 2.25 2.25
CA ASN A 91 -6.36 1.39 1.07
C ASN A 91 -7.16 2.12 -0.01
N SER A 92 -6.47 2.74 -0.97
CA SER A 92 -7.07 3.64 -1.96
C SER A 92 -8.04 2.93 -2.89
N VAL A 93 -9.16 3.57 -3.21
CA VAL A 93 -10.07 3.11 -4.27
C VAL A 93 -9.37 3.25 -5.63
N ASP A 94 -8.84 4.44 -5.92
CA ASP A 94 -8.09 4.74 -7.13
C ASP A 94 -6.73 5.37 -6.75
N ARG A 95 -5.64 4.74 -7.20
CA ARG A 95 -4.28 5.19 -6.95
C ARG A 95 -3.98 6.58 -7.54
N SER A 96 -4.61 6.93 -8.65
CA SER A 96 -4.42 8.21 -9.33
C SER A 96 -5.17 9.38 -8.67
N SER A 97 -6.04 9.07 -7.72
CA SER A 97 -6.83 10.07 -6.98
C SER A 97 -6.30 10.31 -5.57
N ALA A 98 -5.11 9.82 -5.24
CA ALA A 98 -4.51 9.97 -3.91
C ALA A 98 -4.18 11.43 -3.57
N SER A 99 -3.91 12.28 -4.57
CA SER A 99 -3.60 13.70 -4.39
C SER A 99 -4.61 14.45 -3.53
N ILE A 100 -5.91 14.23 -3.73
CA ILE A 100 -6.98 14.86 -2.94
C ILE A 100 -6.91 14.46 -1.47
N ILE A 101 -6.63 13.19 -1.20
CA ILE A 101 -6.49 12.65 0.15
C ILE A 101 -5.26 13.26 0.82
N ILE A 102 -4.15 13.31 0.08
CA ILE A 102 -2.88 13.85 0.55
C ILE A 102 -3.02 15.32 0.90
N ASP A 103 -3.66 16.14 0.05
CA ASP A 103 -3.88 17.56 0.34
C ASP A 103 -4.63 17.77 1.66
N LYS A 104 -5.72 17.03 1.86
CA LYS A 104 -6.51 17.12 3.10
C LYS A 104 -5.70 16.69 4.33
N ALA A 105 -4.89 15.65 4.20
CA ALA A 105 -4.06 15.15 5.29
C ALA A 105 -2.91 16.13 5.61
N MET A 106 -2.28 16.72 4.58
CA MET A 106 -1.26 17.76 4.73
C MET A 106 -1.80 19.00 5.45
N ASP A 107 -2.96 19.51 5.01
CA ASP A 107 -3.62 20.68 5.60
C ASP A 107 -3.93 20.46 7.09
N ALA A 108 -4.27 19.22 7.46
CA ALA A 108 -4.55 18.83 8.84
C ALA A 108 -3.29 18.41 9.62
N GLY A 109 -2.14 18.24 8.97
CA GLY A 109 -0.92 17.72 9.58
C GLY A 109 -1.01 16.25 9.99
N THR A 110 -1.98 15.48 9.46
CA THR A 110 -2.27 14.08 9.83
C THR A 110 -1.50 13.11 8.94
N PRO A 111 -0.53 12.34 9.46
CA PRO A 111 0.26 11.37 8.68
C PRO A 111 -0.62 10.33 8.00
N VAL A 112 -0.20 9.86 6.82
CA VAL A 112 -0.91 8.83 6.06
C VAL A 112 0.00 7.64 5.78
N VAL A 113 -0.51 6.46 6.06
CA VAL A 113 0.07 5.18 5.65
C VAL A 113 -0.86 4.57 4.60
N PHE A 114 -0.45 4.60 3.35
CA PHE A 114 -1.14 3.84 2.31
C PHE A 114 -0.77 2.36 2.44
N PHE A 115 -1.72 1.48 2.18
CA PHE A 115 -1.44 0.05 2.21
C PHE A 115 -2.11 -0.71 1.05
N ASN A 116 -1.48 -1.80 0.62
CA ASN A 116 -1.89 -2.68 -0.48
C ASN A 116 -1.94 -2.00 -1.86
N ARG A 117 -2.55 -0.84 -2.00
CA ARG A 117 -2.65 -0.09 -3.26
C ARG A 117 -1.75 1.14 -3.19
N GLU A 118 -0.61 1.07 -3.85
CA GLU A 118 0.40 2.12 -3.87
C GLU A 118 -0.09 3.31 -4.71
N PRO A 119 -0.07 4.54 -4.18
CA PRO A 119 -0.27 5.74 -4.99
C PRO A 119 0.81 5.89 -6.06
N VAL A 120 0.62 6.79 -7.01
CA VAL A 120 1.67 7.12 -7.97
C VAL A 120 2.86 7.79 -7.25
N GLU A 121 4.07 7.55 -7.75
CA GLU A 121 5.31 8.03 -7.13
C GLU A 121 5.32 9.54 -6.92
N GLU A 122 4.80 10.30 -7.88
CA GLU A 122 4.68 11.75 -7.79
C GLU A 122 3.87 12.21 -6.58
N ASP A 123 2.79 11.50 -6.24
CA ASP A 123 1.97 11.78 -5.07
C ASP A 123 2.70 11.41 -3.77
N MET A 124 3.42 10.30 -3.74
CA MET A 124 4.17 9.87 -2.55
C MET A 124 5.32 10.83 -2.20
N ASN A 125 5.88 11.52 -3.19
CA ASN A 125 6.98 12.49 -2.99
C ASN A 125 6.51 13.88 -2.55
N ARG A 126 5.20 14.13 -2.40
CA ARG A 126 4.65 15.46 -2.05
C ARG A 126 4.81 15.85 -0.59
N TRP A 127 4.98 14.87 0.30
CA TRP A 127 5.05 15.12 1.72
C TRP A 127 5.84 14.04 2.47
N GLU A 128 6.63 14.43 3.45
CA GLU A 128 7.48 13.54 4.25
C GLU A 128 6.73 12.61 5.22
N LYS A 129 5.42 12.89 5.48
CA LYS A 129 4.59 12.06 6.37
C LYS A 129 3.67 11.12 5.59
N LEU A 130 4.05 10.77 4.38
CA LEU A 130 3.42 9.74 3.56
C LEU A 130 4.26 8.47 3.60
N TYR A 131 3.61 7.36 3.84
CA TYR A 131 4.23 6.05 3.92
C TYR A 131 3.43 5.05 3.10
N TYR A 132 4.10 4.02 2.61
CA TYR A 132 3.45 2.91 1.93
C TYR A 132 3.88 1.58 2.54
N VAL A 133 2.93 0.66 2.70
CA VAL A 133 3.13 -0.72 3.13
C VAL A 133 2.40 -1.65 2.16
N GLY A 134 3.16 -2.43 1.42
CA GLY A 134 2.62 -3.38 0.45
C GLY A 134 3.67 -4.38 0.00
N ALA A 135 3.29 -5.24 -0.95
CA ALA A 135 4.21 -6.16 -1.60
C ALA A 135 5.02 -5.43 -2.68
N ASP A 136 6.23 -5.91 -2.94
CA ASP A 136 6.97 -5.52 -4.14
C ASP A 136 6.37 -6.26 -5.36
N ALA A 137 5.57 -5.53 -6.13
CA ALA A 137 4.89 -6.07 -7.29
C ALA A 137 5.85 -6.51 -8.39
N LYS A 138 6.98 -5.80 -8.55
CA LYS A 138 8.02 -6.13 -9.53
C LYS A 138 8.76 -7.40 -9.14
N GLU A 139 9.21 -7.50 -7.89
CA GLU A 139 9.85 -8.73 -7.39
C GLU A 139 8.92 -9.93 -7.54
N SER A 140 7.65 -9.78 -7.17
CA SER A 140 6.63 -10.81 -7.33
C SER A 140 6.47 -11.25 -8.79
N ALA A 141 6.47 -10.30 -9.74
CA ALA A 141 6.38 -10.58 -11.18
C ALA A 141 7.62 -11.29 -11.71
N VAL A 142 8.81 -10.84 -11.30
CA VAL A 142 10.09 -11.44 -11.69
C VAL A 142 10.17 -12.89 -11.19
N LEU A 143 9.80 -13.14 -9.94
CA LEU A 143 9.76 -14.49 -9.37
C LEU A 143 8.79 -15.39 -10.13
N GLN A 144 7.59 -14.89 -10.47
CA GLN A 144 6.62 -15.61 -11.27
C GLN A 144 7.16 -15.96 -12.66
N GLY A 145 7.80 -15.01 -13.34
CA GLY A 145 8.44 -15.24 -14.64
C GLY A 145 9.60 -16.23 -14.56
N ALA A 146 10.43 -16.14 -13.53
CA ALA A 146 11.58 -16.99 -13.30
C ALA A 146 11.19 -18.48 -13.17
N VAL A 147 10.08 -18.78 -12.49
CA VAL A 147 9.56 -20.16 -12.38
C VAL A 147 9.29 -20.75 -13.76
N LEU A 148 8.69 -19.96 -14.66
CA LEU A 148 8.38 -20.41 -16.02
C LEU A 148 9.65 -20.50 -16.90
N VAL A 149 10.61 -19.57 -16.74
CA VAL A 149 11.93 -19.65 -17.40
C VAL A 149 12.64 -20.93 -17.01
N ASP A 150 12.66 -21.26 -15.72
CA ASP A 150 13.31 -22.48 -15.23
C ASP A 150 12.61 -23.76 -15.75
N ALA A 151 11.28 -23.77 -15.82
CA ALA A 151 10.53 -24.88 -16.40
C ALA A 151 10.87 -25.06 -17.88
N TYR A 152 10.88 -23.97 -18.66
CA TYR A 152 11.24 -23.98 -20.08
C TYR A 152 12.68 -24.48 -20.32
N ARG A 153 13.63 -24.02 -19.50
CA ARG A 153 15.05 -24.42 -19.59
C ARG A 153 15.27 -25.91 -19.28
N LYS A 154 14.48 -26.44 -18.35
CA LYS A 154 14.56 -27.87 -18.00
C LYS A 154 14.00 -28.77 -19.12
N ASP A 155 12.85 -28.41 -19.64
CA ASP A 155 12.20 -29.06 -20.77
C ASP A 155 11.26 -28.07 -21.46
N SER A 156 11.65 -27.62 -22.65
CA SER A 156 10.87 -26.64 -23.42
C SER A 156 9.45 -27.10 -23.71
N ARG A 157 9.22 -28.41 -23.84
CA ARG A 157 7.89 -28.99 -24.06
C ARG A 157 6.92 -28.78 -22.91
N THR A 158 7.41 -28.45 -21.72
CA THR A 158 6.57 -28.08 -20.57
C THR A 158 5.68 -26.89 -20.89
N LEU A 159 6.17 -25.92 -21.68
CA LEU A 159 5.46 -24.72 -22.07
C LEU A 159 5.11 -24.67 -23.56
N ASP A 160 5.97 -25.20 -24.43
CA ASP A 160 5.74 -25.37 -25.87
C ASP A 160 5.14 -26.77 -26.14
N ALA A 161 3.87 -26.95 -25.78
CA ALA A 161 3.19 -28.23 -25.83
C ALA A 161 2.99 -28.78 -27.26
N ASN A 162 2.89 -27.92 -28.27
CA ASN A 162 2.71 -28.29 -29.68
C ASN A 162 4.03 -28.46 -30.43
N GLY A 163 5.17 -28.09 -29.82
CA GLY A 163 6.50 -28.26 -30.37
C GLY A 163 6.83 -27.38 -31.56
N ASN A 164 6.15 -26.25 -31.70
CA ASN A 164 6.37 -25.29 -32.81
C ASN A 164 7.50 -24.29 -32.56
N GLY A 165 8.14 -24.36 -31.40
CA GLY A 165 9.21 -23.45 -30.98
C GLY A 165 8.73 -22.14 -30.36
N LEU A 166 7.42 -21.99 -30.13
CA LEU A 166 6.81 -20.81 -29.53
C LEU A 166 5.97 -21.23 -28.33
N VAL A 167 6.06 -20.44 -27.26
CA VAL A 167 5.20 -20.57 -26.09
C VAL A 167 4.01 -19.62 -26.27
N SER A 168 2.88 -20.23 -26.68
CA SER A 168 1.62 -19.47 -26.84
C SER A 168 0.98 -19.23 -25.47
N TYR A 169 0.61 -17.99 -25.18
CA TYR A 169 0.07 -17.62 -23.87
C TYR A 169 -1.13 -16.68 -23.94
N VAL A 170 -1.98 -16.76 -22.91
CA VAL A 170 -3.01 -15.78 -22.58
C VAL A 170 -2.65 -15.19 -21.21
N LEU A 171 -2.72 -13.89 -21.09
CA LEU A 171 -2.46 -13.18 -19.83
C LEU A 171 -3.75 -12.62 -19.27
N LEU A 172 -4.10 -13.05 -18.06
CA LEU A 172 -5.21 -12.49 -17.29
C LEU A 172 -4.67 -11.35 -16.44
N GLU A 173 -5.03 -10.14 -16.82
CA GLU A 173 -4.67 -8.91 -16.11
C GLU A 173 -5.74 -8.58 -15.07
N GLY A 174 -5.31 -8.09 -13.90
CA GLY A 174 -6.23 -7.60 -12.86
C GLY A 174 -6.76 -6.20 -13.14
N GLU A 175 -7.26 -5.52 -12.10
CA GLU A 175 -7.81 -4.17 -12.23
C GLU A 175 -6.74 -3.16 -12.69
N THR A 176 -7.03 -2.37 -13.71
CA THR A 176 -6.12 -1.33 -14.22
C THR A 176 -5.93 -0.16 -13.25
N SER A 177 -6.85 0.02 -12.31
CA SER A 177 -6.73 0.98 -11.20
C SER A 177 -5.79 0.53 -10.09
N HIS A 178 -5.28 -0.71 -10.15
CA HIS A 178 -4.36 -1.28 -9.19
C HIS A 178 -2.94 -1.33 -9.78
N GLN A 179 -1.99 -0.61 -9.17
CA GLN A 179 -0.60 -0.52 -9.65
C GLN A 179 0.04 -1.90 -9.82
N ASP A 180 -0.15 -2.80 -8.84
CA ASP A 180 0.42 -4.14 -8.87
C ASP A 180 -0.02 -4.95 -10.10
N SER A 181 -1.27 -4.78 -10.58
CA SER A 181 -1.76 -5.45 -11.79
C SER A 181 -0.91 -5.08 -12.99
N LEU A 182 -0.66 -3.78 -13.18
CA LEU A 182 0.11 -3.27 -14.31
C LEU A 182 1.57 -3.73 -14.25
N ILE A 183 2.21 -3.56 -13.10
CA ILE A 183 3.62 -3.96 -12.88
C ILE A 183 3.78 -5.47 -13.05
N ARG A 184 2.89 -6.27 -12.45
CA ARG A 184 2.98 -7.74 -12.56
C ARG A 184 2.73 -8.23 -13.97
N THR A 185 1.82 -7.60 -14.71
CA THR A 185 1.57 -7.88 -16.13
C THR A 185 2.83 -7.64 -16.96
N GLU A 186 3.44 -6.47 -16.82
CA GLU A 186 4.62 -6.07 -17.58
C GLU A 186 5.84 -6.95 -17.25
N TRP A 187 6.21 -7.00 -15.97
CA TRP A 187 7.48 -7.62 -15.56
C TRP A 187 7.48 -9.15 -15.60
N SER A 188 6.32 -9.80 -15.47
CA SER A 188 6.29 -11.27 -15.69
C SER A 188 6.60 -11.64 -17.14
N ILE A 189 6.06 -10.90 -18.11
CA ILE A 189 6.34 -11.12 -19.53
C ILE A 189 7.77 -10.69 -19.88
N GLN A 190 8.25 -9.56 -19.34
CA GLN A 190 9.62 -9.11 -19.56
C GLN A 190 10.64 -10.15 -19.06
N THR A 191 10.41 -10.73 -17.88
CA THR A 191 11.28 -11.77 -17.33
C THR A 191 11.35 -13.03 -18.22
N LEU A 192 10.22 -13.43 -18.80
CA LEU A 192 10.19 -14.54 -19.77
C LEU A 192 11.02 -14.24 -21.02
N LYS A 193 10.87 -13.03 -21.57
CA LYS A 193 11.65 -12.58 -22.74
C LYS A 193 13.15 -12.54 -22.44
N ASP A 194 13.52 -11.94 -21.30
CA ASP A 194 14.92 -11.85 -20.85
C ASP A 194 15.51 -13.24 -20.56
N GLY A 195 14.66 -14.17 -20.12
CA GLY A 195 15.02 -15.58 -19.94
C GLY A 195 15.19 -16.38 -21.23
N GLY A 196 14.92 -15.79 -22.39
CA GLY A 196 15.07 -16.40 -23.72
C GLY A 196 13.89 -17.31 -24.09
N VAL A 197 12.71 -17.15 -23.46
CA VAL A 197 11.51 -17.90 -23.81
C VAL A 197 10.84 -17.24 -25.03
N PRO A 198 10.71 -17.96 -26.17
CA PRO A 198 10.05 -17.42 -27.35
C PRO A 198 8.54 -17.37 -27.13
N LEU A 199 7.97 -16.16 -27.02
CA LEU A 199 6.59 -15.94 -26.64
C LEU A 199 5.70 -15.56 -27.82
N GLU A 200 4.50 -16.13 -27.87
CA GLU A 200 3.43 -15.75 -28.78
C GLU A 200 2.15 -15.44 -27.98
N LYS A 201 1.73 -14.16 -27.96
CA LYS A 201 0.47 -13.79 -27.29
C LYS A 201 -0.71 -14.19 -28.17
N ILE A 202 -1.58 -15.02 -27.63
CA ILE A 202 -2.85 -15.35 -28.27
C ILE A 202 -3.82 -14.22 -27.96
N THR A 203 -4.20 -13.45 -29.00
CA THR A 203 -5.27 -12.45 -28.91
C THR A 203 -6.58 -13.11 -29.25
N GLY A 204 -7.53 -13.07 -28.34
CA GLY A 204 -8.93 -13.40 -28.60
C GLY A 204 -9.70 -12.18 -29.04
#